data_aad3f0243f5f22b038cd3116460059da
#
_entry.id   aad3f0243f5f22b038cd3116460059da
#
_cell.length_a   1.000
_cell.length_b   1.000
_cell.length_c   1.000
_cell.angle_alpha   90.00
_cell.angle_beta   90.00
_cell.angle_gamma   90.00
#
_symmetry.space_group_name_H-M   'P 1'
#
loop_
_entity.id
_entity.type
_entity.pdbx_description
1 polymer ?
#
loop_
_entity_poly.entity_id
_entity_poly.type
_entity_poly.pdbx_seq_one_letter_code
_entity_poly.pdbx_strand_id
1 'polypeptide(L)'
;MGTFEKREKNGVTWLSATPFEKMEGIVQGFSTRLGGVSTEHLSSMNLSFSRGDQEENVRENFRRIADAIGFTPEDLVFSDQTHTTNIRVVTEADRGKGFTKPLDYTDVDGLITDVPGLVLATFYADCVPLYFVDPIRKAVGLSHSGWRGTVHKIGKITVQAMADQYGSRPEDIVARSGRAHV
;
A
#
# COMPACT_ATOMS: atom_id res chain seq x y z
N MET A 1 -20.04 7.43 6.81
CA MET A 1 -19.20 6.29 6.40
C MET A 1 -18.21 6.80 5.37
N GLY A 2 -16.91 6.65 5.60
CA GLY A 2 -15.90 7.08 4.61
C GLY A 2 -15.84 6.06 3.48
N THR A 3 -16.21 6.48 2.32
CA THR A 3 -16.17 5.67 1.10
C THR A 3 -14.84 5.86 0.39
N PHE A 4 -14.43 4.86 -0.40
CA PHE A 4 -13.44 5.06 -1.42
C PHE A 4 -14.09 5.79 -2.60
N GLU A 5 -13.42 6.80 -3.12
CA GLU A 5 -13.87 7.55 -4.27
C GLU A 5 -12.89 7.38 -5.43
N LYS A 6 -13.44 7.32 -6.64
CA LYS A 6 -12.67 7.30 -7.87
C LYS A 6 -11.97 8.66 -8.06
N ARG A 7 -10.68 8.60 -8.36
CA ARG A 7 -9.84 9.73 -8.77
C ARG A 7 -9.23 9.43 -10.13
N GLU A 8 -8.94 10.50 -10.87
CA GLU A 8 -8.33 10.38 -12.19
C GLU A 8 -7.37 11.55 -12.43
N LYS A 9 -6.18 11.24 -12.95
CA LYS A 9 -5.20 12.22 -13.41
C LYS A 9 -4.37 11.60 -14.53
N ASN A 10 -4.19 12.34 -15.62
CA ASN A 10 -3.37 11.92 -16.78
C ASN A 10 -3.77 10.54 -17.35
N GLY A 11 -5.08 10.22 -17.36
CA GLY A 11 -5.61 8.92 -17.82
C GLY A 11 -5.43 7.77 -16.85
N VAL A 12 -4.77 7.98 -15.70
CA VAL A 12 -4.66 6.98 -14.62
C VAL A 12 -5.82 7.12 -13.67
N THR A 13 -6.47 6.00 -13.38
CA THR A 13 -7.57 5.93 -12.43
C THR A 13 -7.18 5.16 -11.18
N TRP A 14 -7.48 5.71 -10.00
CA TRP A 14 -7.30 5.03 -8.72
C TRP A 14 -8.47 5.27 -7.78
N LEU A 15 -8.54 4.50 -6.71
CA LEU A 15 -9.49 4.70 -5.62
C LEU A 15 -8.77 5.35 -4.44
N SER A 16 -9.36 6.37 -3.87
CA SER A 16 -8.83 7.13 -2.74
C SER A 16 -9.80 7.08 -1.56
N ALA A 17 -9.29 6.83 -0.37
CA ALA A 17 -10.08 6.84 0.86
C ALA A 17 -10.27 8.29 1.35
N THR A 18 -11.48 8.80 1.22
CA THR A 18 -11.81 10.21 1.51
C THR A 18 -11.41 10.73 2.91
N PRO A 19 -11.44 9.92 3.98
CA PRO A 19 -10.98 10.41 5.29
C PRO A 19 -9.50 10.78 5.32
N PHE A 20 -8.66 10.09 4.53
CA PHE A 20 -7.22 10.35 4.51
C PHE A 20 -6.85 11.55 3.63
N GLU A 21 -7.67 11.90 2.64
CA GLU A 21 -7.45 13.08 1.80
C GLU A 21 -7.46 14.40 2.59
N LYS A 22 -8.08 14.39 3.74
CA LYS A 22 -8.18 15.56 4.64
C LYS A 22 -7.03 15.62 5.65
N MET A 23 -6.16 14.62 5.66
CA MET A 23 -5.04 14.54 6.58
C MET A 23 -3.80 15.11 5.91
N GLU A 24 -3.22 16.14 6.49
CA GLU A 24 -2.02 16.77 5.98
C GLU A 24 -0.86 15.78 5.92
N GLY A 25 -0.15 15.74 4.80
CA GLY A 25 1.01 14.89 4.61
C GLY A 25 0.71 13.42 4.31
N ILE A 26 -0.56 13.02 4.20
CA ILE A 26 -0.95 11.65 3.86
C ILE A 26 -1.25 11.54 2.38
N VAL A 27 -0.51 10.67 1.70
CA VAL A 27 -0.72 10.26 0.30
C VAL A 27 -1.11 8.79 0.29
N GLN A 28 -2.17 8.43 -0.41
CA GLN A 28 -2.65 7.06 -0.48
C GLN A 28 -3.49 6.79 -1.73
N GLY A 29 -3.58 5.55 -2.13
CA GLY A 29 -4.42 5.15 -3.24
C GLY A 29 -4.45 3.64 -3.42
N PHE A 30 -5.48 3.18 -4.10
CA PHE A 30 -5.60 1.82 -4.58
C PHE A 30 -5.69 1.88 -6.11
N SER A 31 -4.68 1.35 -6.81
CA SER A 31 -4.64 1.36 -8.28
C SER A 31 -5.82 0.60 -8.87
N THR A 32 -6.28 1.06 -10.02
CA THR A 32 -7.15 0.27 -10.90
C THR A 32 -6.33 -0.27 -12.06
N ARG A 33 -6.94 -1.07 -12.92
CA ARG A 33 -6.26 -1.56 -14.12
C ARG A 33 -6.18 -0.54 -15.27
N LEU A 34 -6.62 0.70 -15.08
CA LEU A 34 -6.73 1.70 -16.14
C LEU A 34 -5.55 2.69 -16.11
N GLY A 35 -5.09 3.04 -17.32
CA GLY A 35 -4.09 4.12 -17.51
C GLY A 35 -2.63 3.68 -17.60
N GLY A 36 -2.38 2.37 -17.62
CA GLY A 36 -1.05 1.82 -17.84
C GLY A 36 -0.68 1.59 -19.31
N VAL A 37 0.46 0.96 -19.53
CA VAL A 37 1.02 0.64 -20.86
C VAL A 37 1.08 -0.86 -21.18
N SER A 38 0.81 -1.72 -20.21
CA SER A 38 0.79 -3.17 -20.41
C SER A 38 -0.30 -3.56 -21.39
N THR A 39 -0.10 -4.64 -22.11
CA THR A 39 -0.98 -5.10 -23.19
C THR A 39 -1.60 -6.48 -22.90
N GLU A 40 -2.43 -6.95 -23.78
CA GLU A 40 -3.08 -8.26 -23.71
C GLU A 40 -3.81 -8.51 -22.38
N HIS A 41 -3.59 -9.67 -21.76
CA HIS A 41 -4.23 -10.06 -20.50
C HIS A 41 -3.77 -9.22 -19.29
N LEU A 42 -2.64 -8.50 -19.38
CA LEU A 42 -2.09 -7.60 -18.37
C LEU A 42 -2.57 -6.13 -18.54
N SER A 43 -3.39 -5.89 -19.55
CA SER A 43 -3.87 -4.54 -19.90
C SER A 43 -4.69 -3.92 -18.76
N SER A 44 -4.32 -2.70 -18.33
CA SER A 44 -3.18 -1.92 -18.80
C SER A 44 -2.19 -1.56 -17.67
N MET A 45 -2.62 -1.52 -16.40
CA MET A 45 -1.86 -1.06 -15.24
C MET A 45 -1.32 -2.26 -14.44
N ASN A 46 -0.51 -3.13 -15.08
CA ASN A 46 0.16 -4.18 -14.35
C ASN A 46 1.29 -3.60 -13.50
N LEU A 47 1.27 -3.85 -12.20
CA LEU A 47 2.27 -3.40 -11.22
C LEU A 47 3.07 -4.58 -10.64
N SER A 48 3.05 -5.74 -11.31
CA SER A 48 3.78 -6.94 -10.86
C SER A 48 4.90 -7.30 -11.82
N PHE A 49 6.12 -7.39 -11.30
CA PHE A 49 7.28 -7.87 -12.04
C PHE A 49 7.29 -9.38 -12.32
N SER A 50 6.41 -10.15 -11.67
CA SER A 50 6.39 -11.62 -11.75
C SER A 50 5.26 -12.21 -12.63
N ARG A 51 4.54 -11.38 -13.40
CA ARG A 51 3.39 -11.82 -14.21
C ARG A 51 3.69 -12.00 -15.70
N GLY A 52 4.96 -11.93 -16.08
CA GLY A 52 5.39 -12.15 -17.47
C GLY A 52 5.28 -10.92 -18.38
N ASP A 53 5.14 -9.74 -17.81
CA ASP A 53 5.24 -8.46 -18.52
C ASP A 53 6.70 -8.07 -18.76
N GLN A 54 6.92 -7.14 -19.68
CA GLN A 54 8.22 -6.50 -19.83
C GLN A 54 8.48 -5.58 -18.63
N GLU A 55 9.68 -5.63 -18.09
CA GLU A 55 10.04 -4.85 -16.91
C GLU A 55 9.85 -3.35 -17.14
N GLU A 56 10.13 -2.86 -18.35
CA GLU A 56 9.94 -1.47 -18.75
C GLU A 56 8.48 -1.02 -18.64
N ASN A 57 7.53 -1.89 -19.02
CA ASN A 57 6.11 -1.60 -18.89
C ASN A 57 5.71 -1.48 -17.42
N VAL A 58 6.17 -2.41 -16.58
CA VAL A 58 5.88 -2.37 -15.14
C VAL A 58 6.45 -1.12 -14.50
N ARG A 59 7.69 -0.76 -14.83
CA ARG A 59 8.33 0.47 -14.33
C ARG A 59 7.61 1.74 -14.79
N GLU A 60 7.17 1.77 -16.06
CA GLU A 60 6.37 2.88 -16.58
C GLU A 60 5.01 2.98 -15.87
N ASN A 61 4.35 1.86 -15.61
CA ASN A 61 3.11 1.84 -14.84
C ASN A 61 3.30 2.39 -13.43
N PHE A 62 4.40 2.04 -12.75
CA PHE A 62 4.73 2.63 -11.45
C PHE A 62 4.98 4.14 -11.53
N ARG A 63 5.65 4.64 -12.57
CA ARG A 63 5.83 6.09 -12.75
C ARG A 63 4.48 6.80 -12.95
N ARG A 64 3.60 6.23 -13.76
CA ARG A 64 2.26 6.81 -14.02
C ARG A 64 1.40 6.88 -12.78
N ILE A 65 1.31 5.78 -12.03
CA ILE A 65 0.51 5.76 -10.79
C ILE A 65 1.12 6.68 -9.72
N ALA A 66 2.44 6.75 -9.64
CA ALA A 66 3.16 7.64 -8.74
C ALA A 66 2.90 9.12 -9.05
N ASP A 67 3.00 9.53 -10.33
CA ASP A 67 2.65 10.89 -10.74
C ASP A 67 1.17 11.21 -10.46
N ALA A 68 0.29 10.27 -10.71
CA ALA A 68 -1.14 10.47 -10.50
C ALA A 68 -1.48 10.68 -9.02
N ILE A 69 -0.96 9.83 -8.14
CA ILE A 69 -1.23 9.86 -6.68
C ILE A 69 -0.37 10.93 -5.98
N GLY A 70 0.86 11.17 -6.43
CA GLY A 70 1.75 12.18 -5.87
C GLY A 70 2.82 11.61 -4.94
N PHE A 71 3.55 10.58 -5.39
CA PHE A 71 4.72 10.03 -4.68
C PHE A 71 5.86 9.75 -5.67
N THR A 72 7.01 9.34 -5.16
CA THR A 72 8.19 8.98 -5.95
C THR A 72 8.34 7.46 -5.95
N PRO A 73 8.43 6.78 -7.11
CA PRO A 73 8.52 5.31 -7.16
C PRO A 73 9.71 4.73 -6.39
N GLU A 74 10.82 5.46 -6.32
CA GLU A 74 12.04 5.08 -5.61
C GLU A 74 11.85 5.04 -4.08
N ASP A 75 10.79 5.68 -3.58
CA ASP A 75 10.42 5.68 -2.15
C ASP A 75 9.61 4.46 -1.73
N LEU A 76 9.22 3.61 -2.69
CA LEU A 76 8.43 2.41 -2.44
C LEU A 76 9.18 1.38 -1.60
N VAL A 77 8.44 0.75 -0.71
CA VAL A 77 8.85 -0.45 0.03
C VAL A 77 7.75 -1.49 -0.10
N PHE A 78 8.07 -2.64 -0.69
CA PHE A 78 7.12 -3.71 -0.93
C PHE A 78 7.04 -4.68 0.25
N SER A 79 5.85 -5.20 0.49
CA SER A 79 5.68 -6.41 1.30
C SER A 79 6.02 -7.66 0.50
N ASP A 80 6.29 -8.77 1.20
CA ASP A 80 6.38 -10.11 0.62
C ASP A 80 5.24 -10.97 1.18
N GLN A 81 4.09 -10.89 0.55
CA GLN A 81 2.81 -11.38 1.05
C GLN A 81 2.67 -12.90 0.87
N THR A 82 2.53 -13.61 1.97
CA THR A 82 2.35 -15.07 2.02
C THR A 82 1.12 -15.49 2.85
N HIS A 83 0.24 -14.52 3.15
CA HIS A 83 -0.97 -14.69 3.94
C HIS A 83 -0.71 -15.01 5.41
N THR A 84 0.36 -14.45 5.97
CA THR A 84 0.69 -14.49 7.40
C THR A 84 0.07 -13.30 8.15
N THR A 85 0.56 -13.04 9.35
CA THR A 85 0.22 -11.83 10.13
C THR A 85 1.47 -11.06 10.55
N ASN A 86 2.60 -11.34 9.88
CA ASN A 86 3.86 -10.70 10.20
C ASN A 86 3.86 -9.23 9.74
N ILE A 87 4.16 -8.34 10.68
CA ILE A 87 4.26 -6.90 10.44
C ILE A 87 5.72 -6.49 10.54
N ARG A 88 6.20 -5.79 9.51
CA ARG A 88 7.56 -5.23 9.47
C ARG A 88 7.53 -3.75 9.78
N VAL A 89 8.42 -3.33 10.67
CA VAL A 89 8.79 -1.91 10.83
C VAL A 89 9.71 -1.53 9.68
N VAL A 90 9.30 -0.55 8.90
CA VAL A 90 10.03 -0.03 7.73
C VAL A 90 10.75 1.24 8.14
N THR A 91 12.03 1.31 7.80
CA THR A 91 12.92 2.43 8.10
C THR A 91 13.50 3.03 6.82
N GLU A 92 14.26 4.11 6.93
CA GLU A 92 14.96 4.74 5.81
C GLU A 92 15.88 3.74 5.04
N ALA A 93 16.44 2.75 5.73
CA ALA A 93 17.28 1.72 5.11
C ALA A 93 16.51 0.81 4.14
N ASP A 94 15.19 0.74 4.28
CA ASP A 94 14.34 -0.08 3.43
C ASP A 94 13.89 0.62 2.15
N ARG A 95 14.14 1.93 2.01
CA ARG A 95 13.74 2.72 0.84
C ARG A 95 14.16 2.05 -0.46
N GLY A 96 13.20 1.86 -1.36
CA GLY A 96 13.38 1.25 -2.68
C GLY A 96 13.33 -0.27 -2.71
N LYS A 97 13.16 -0.96 -1.57
CA LYS A 97 13.09 -2.44 -1.54
C LYS A 97 11.85 -2.95 -2.27
N GLY A 98 12.07 -3.84 -3.22
CA GLY A 98 11.06 -4.39 -4.12
C GLY A 98 10.94 -3.63 -5.46
N PHE A 99 11.38 -2.38 -5.53
CA PHE A 99 11.35 -1.58 -6.77
C PHE A 99 12.73 -1.28 -7.35
N THR A 100 13.62 -0.65 -6.58
CA THR A 100 15.00 -0.32 -7.02
C THR A 100 16.05 -1.26 -6.41
N LYS A 101 15.71 -1.90 -5.30
CA LYS A 101 16.54 -2.86 -4.59
C LYS A 101 15.80 -4.18 -4.43
N PRO A 102 16.48 -5.32 -4.37
CA PRO A 102 15.83 -6.59 -4.04
C PRO A 102 15.24 -6.55 -2.63
N LEU A 103 14.20 -7.35 -2.40
CA LEU A 103 13.74 -7.66 -1.04
C LEU A 103 14.79 -8.56 -0.36
N ASP A 104 15.05 -8.27 0.91
CA ASP A 104 15.95 -9.07 1.78
C ASP A 104 15.18 -9.68 2.97
N TYR A 105 13.87 -9.74 2.86
CA TYR A 105 12.96 -10.36 3.82
C TYR A 105 11.84 -11.11 3.09
N THR A 106 11.23 -12.04 3.80
CA THR A 106 10.11 -12.88 3.35
C THR A 106 8.99 -12.91 4.39
N ASP A 107 7.82 -13.40 4.00
CA ASP A 107 6.69 -13.63 4.91
C ASP A 107 6.21 -12.37 5.66
N VAL A 108 6.09 -11.27 4.95
CA VAL A 108 5.64 -9.97 5.49
C VAL A 108 4.33 -9.56 4.83
N ASP A 109 3.24 -9.58 5.58
CA ASP A 109 1.89 -9.22 5.12
C ASP A 109 1.44 -7.82 5.61
N GLY A 110 2.26 -7.14 6.38
CA GLY A 110 2.00 -5.77 6.81
C GLY A 110 3.28 -4.97 7.02
N LEU A 111 3.19 -3.69 6.72
CA LEU A 111 4.28 -2.73 6.83
C LEU A 111 3.81 -1.56 7.69
N ILE A 112 4.65 -1.05 8.58
CA ILE A 112 4.41 0.15 9.36
C ILE A 112 5.64 1.06 9.32
N THR A 113 5.44 2.38 9.30
CA THR A 113 6.53 3.37 9.35
C THR A 113 6.08 4.70 9.93
N ASP A 114 7.01 5.42 10.54
CA ASP A 114 6.90 6.83 10.92
C ASP A 114 7.88 7.72 10.14
N VAL A 115 8.59 7.14 9.18
CA VAL A 115 9.57 7.86 8.34
C VAL A 115 8.85 8.63 7.23
N PRO A 116 8.97 9.97 7.19
CA PRO A 116 8.35 10.77 6.15
C PRO A 116 8.89 10.44 4.75
N GLY A 117 7.98 10.40 3.77
CA GLY A 117 8.33 10.16 2.37
C GLY A 117 8.54 8.70 2.01
N LEU A 118 8.54 7.74 2.94
CA LEU A 118 8.47 6.32 2.58
C LEU A 118 7.06 5.94 2.13
N VAL A 119 6.98 5.12 1.08
CA VAL A 119 5.73 4.68 0.47
C VAL A 119 5.58 3.16 0.64
N LEU A 120 4.64 2.75 1.49
CA LEU A 120 4.34 1.34 1.71
C LEU A 120 3.48 0.79 0.56
N ALA A 121 3.84 -0.37 0.01
CA ALA A 121 3.10 -1.00 -1.07
C ALA A 121 2.79 -2.47 -0.79
N THR A 122 1.54 -2.84 -1.05
CA THR A 122 1.00 -4.19 -0.98
C THR A 122 0.18 -4.48 -2.22
N PHE A 123 0.07 -5.75 -2.60
CA PHE A 123 -0.52 -6.18 -3.86
C PHE A 123 -1.76 -7.05 -3.62
N TYR A 124 -2.75 -6.95 -4.51
CA TYR A 124 -4.04 -7.59 -4.31
C TYR A 124 -4.60 -8.14 -5.63
N ALA A 125 -5.23 -9.30 -5.52
CA ALA A 125 -6.17 -9.80 -6.53
C ALA A 125 -7.59 -9.76 -5.96
N ASP A 126 -7.81 -10.39 -4.81
CA ASP A 126 -9.11 -10.55 -4.16
C ASP A 126 -9.08 -10.29 -2.64
N CYS A 127 -7.90 -10.22 -2.05
CA CYS A 127 -7.72 -9.90 -0.64
C CYS A 127 -7.98 -8.41 -0.34
N VAL A 128 -8.08 -8.06 0.94
CA VAL A 128 -8.49 -6.73 1.39
C VAL A 128 -7.29 -5.93 1.92
N PRO A 129 -7.02 -4.73 1.38
CA PRO A 129 -6.08 -3.79 1.99
C PRO A 129 -6.66 -3.21 3.29
N LEU A 130 -5.81 -3.10 4.30
CA LEU A 130 -6.10 -2.39 5.54
C LEU A 130 -5.11 -1.24 5.66
N TYR A 131 -5.65 -0.02 5.69
CA TYR A 131 -4.90 1.22 5.85
C TYR A 131 -5.02 1.71 7.27
N PHE A 132 -3.92 2.17 7.85
CA PHE A 132 -3.86 2.73 9.20
C PHE A 132 -3.08 4.04 9.17
N VAL A 133 -3.61 5.08 9.81
CA VAL A 133 -2.96 6.36 9.97
C VAL A 133 -3.12 6.83 11.42
N ASP A 134 -2.02 7.08 12.08
CA ASP A 134 -1.97 7.82 13.34
C ASP A 134 -1.50 9.24 13.05
N PRO A 135 -2.40 10.23 13.04
CA PRO A 135 -2.04 11.61 12.74
C PRO A 135 -1.25 12.29 13.89
N ILE A 136 -1.32 11.74 15.11
CA ILE A 136 -0.64 12.29 16.29
C ILE A 136 0.82 11.86 16.28
N ARG A 137 1.08 10.57 16.05
CA ARG A 137 2.43 10.01 15.97
C ARG A 137 3.06 10.14 14.57
N LYS A 138 2.27 10.60 13.58
CA LYS A 138 2.67 10.68 12.17
C LYS A 138 3.17 9.35 11.63
N ALA A 139 2.51 8.27 12.04
CA ALA A 139 2.82 6.91 11.63
C ALA A 139 1.74 6.35 10.72
N VAL A 140 2.14 5.51 9.78
CA VAL A 140 1.23 4.84 8.86
C VAL A 140 1.44 3.34 8.86
N GLY A 141 0.40 2.60 8.54
CA GLY A 141 0.46 1.15 8.35
C GLY A 141 -0.36 0.71 7.16
N LEU A 142 0.09 -0.34 6.50
CA LEU A 142 -0.59 -0.96 5.38
C LEU A 142 -0.46 -2.48 5.51
N SER A 143 -1.60 -3.19 5.56
CA SER A 143 -1.61 -4.64 5.74
C SER A 143 -2.48 -5.34 4.71
N HIS A 144 -2.03 -6.52 4.29
CA HIS A 144 -2.73 -7.41 3.39
C HIS A 144 -3.58 -8.40 4.20
N SER A 145 -4.90 -8.24 4.14
CA SER A 145 -5.85 -9.08 4.85
C SER A 145 -6.51 -10.08 3.90
N GLY A 146 -5.82 -11.18 3.65
CA GLY A 146 -6.43 -12.38 3.08
C GLY A 146 -7.28 -13.11 4.14
N TRP A 147 -7.98 -14.20 3.78
CA TRP A 147 -8.83 -14.91 4.71
C TRP A 147 -8.07 -15.42 5.97
N ARG A 148 -6.83 -15.92 5.80
CA ARG A 148 -5.98 -16.36 6.93
C ARG A 148 -5.63 -15.17 7.84
N GLY A 149 -5.12 -14.07 7.26
CA GLY A 149 -4.81 -12.86 8.00
C GLY A 149 -6.03 -12.29 8.73
N THR A 150 -7.21 -12.36 8.12
CA THR A 150 -8.47 -11.93 8.74
C THR A 150 -8.82 -12.78 9.95
N VAL A 151 -8.78 -14.11 9.84
CA VAL A 151 -9.05 -15.05 10.94
C VAL A 151 -8.04 -14.86 12.08
N HIS A 152 -6.77 -14.66 11.75
CA HIS A 152 -5.70 -14.41 12.72
C HIS A 152 -5.59 -12.94 13.15
N LYS A 153 -6.54 -12.08 12.74
CA LYS A 153 -6.70 -10.68 13.20
C LYS A 153 -5.51 -9.78 12.86
N ILE A 154 -5.00 -9.85 11.62
CA ILE A 154 -3.87 -9.04 11.17
C ILE A 154 -4.08 -7.53 11.44
N GLY A 155 -5.30 -7.02 11.30
CA GLY A 155 -5.62 -5.63 11.60
C GLY A 155 -5.35 -5.25 13.06
N LYS A 156 -5.72 -6.14 14.02
CA LYS A 156 -5.39 -5.94 15.44
C LYS A 156 -3.89 -5.99 15.68
N ILE A 157 -3.21 -6.94 15.03
CA ILE A 157 -1.75 -7.10 15.15
C ILE A 157 -1.04 -5.86 14.60
N THR A 158 -1.51 -5.28 13.50
CA THR A 158 -0.95 -4.03 12.95
C THR A 158 -1.11 -2.86 13.92
N VAL A 159 -2.30 -2.68 14.50
CA VAL A 159 -2.54 -1.64 15.51
C VAL A 159 -1.63 -1.83 16.73
N GLN A 160 -1.47 -3.08 17.19
CA GLN A 160 -0.56 -3.40 18.30
C GLN A 160 0.90 -3.09 17.94
N ALA A 161 1.35 -3.45 16.75
CA ALA A 161 2.71 -3.13 16.28
C ALA A 161 2.95 -1.62 16.23
N MET A 162 1.96 -0.81 15.78
CA MET A 162 2.05 0.65 15.82
C MET A 162 2.10 1.18 17.26
N ALA A 163 1.35 0.58 18.18
CA ALA A 163 1.38 0.94 19.59
C ALA A 163 2.75 0.64 20.22
N ASP A 164 3.28 -0.55 19.98
CA ASP A 164 4.55 -1.00 20.54
C ASP A 164 5.75 -0.21 19.99
N GLN A 165 5.72 0.12 18.68
CA GLN A 165 6.83 0.77 18.00
C GLN A 165 6.81 2.30 18.14
N TYR A 166 5.63 2.93 18.04
CA TYR A 166 5.50 4.38 17.95
C TYR A 166 4.75 4.99 19.14
N GLY A 167 4.23 4.17 20.05
CA GLY A 167 3.37 4.61 21.13
C GLY A 167 2.02 5.14 20.63
N SER A 168 1.55 4.64 19.49
CA SER A 168 0.21 4.95 18.96
C SER A 168 -0.87 4.44 19.92
N ARG A 169 -1.89 5.25 20.19
CA ARG A 169 -3.05 4.78 20.94
C ARG A 169 -4.10 4.29 19.94
N PRO A 170 -4.75 3.14 20.18
CA PRO A 170 -5.76 2.60 19.24
C PRO A 170 -6.88 3.60 18.90
N GLU A 171 -7.28 4.45 19.85
CA GLU A 171 -8.30 5.48 19.64
C GLU A 171 -7.88 6.64 18.74
N ASP A 172 -6.57 6.84 18.55
CA ASP A 172 -6.02 7.89 17.68
C ASP A 172 -5.81 7.36 16.25
N ILE A 173 -5.80 6.04 16.05
CA ILE A 173 -5.58 5.42 14.74
C ILE A 173 -6.87 5.45 13.92
N VAL A 174 -6.80 6.10 12.77
CA VAL A 174 -7.85 6.02 11.75
C VAL A 174 -7.57 4.86 10.82
N ALA A 175 -8.46 3.87 10.81
CA ALA A 175 -8.33 2.69 9.96
C ALA A 175 -9.39 2.67 8.86
N ARG A 176 -9.02 2.15 7.68
CA ARG A 176 -9.92 1.90 6.55
C ARG A 176 -9.60 0.56 5.90
N SER A 177 -10.65 -0.15 5.48
CA SER A 177 -10.51 -1.35 4.65
C SER A 177 -10.97 -1.03 3.22
N GLY A 178 -10.14 -1.39 2.26
CA GLY A 178 -10.43 -1.19 0.85
C GLY A 178 -11.16 -2.39 0.27
N ARG A 179 -12.40 -2.65 0.67
CA ARG A 179 -13.24 -3.56 -0.07
C ARG A 179 -13.93 -2.78 -1.19
N ALA A 180 -13.46 -2.95 -2.41
CA ALA A 180 -14.21 -2.51 -3.57
C ALA A 180 -15.45 -3.43 -3.67
N HIS A 181 -16.60 -2.90 -3.32
CA HIS A 181 -17.85 -3.47 -3.84
C HIS A 181 -17.96 -2.97 -5.28
N VAL A 182 -17.70 -3.86 -6.21
CA VAL A 182 -18.06 -3.70 -7.60
C VAL A 182 -19.54 -4.03 -7.72
#